data_ee287daa68f3ef1d6b2ec62d0bd4301c
#
_entry.id   ee287daa68f3ef1d6b2ec62d0bd4301c
#
_cell.length_a   1.000
_cell.length_b   1.000
_cell.length_c   1.000
_cell.angle_alpha   90.00
_cell.angle_beta   90.00
_cell.angle_gamma   90.00
#
_symmetry.space_group_name_H-M   'P 1'
#
loop_
_entity.id
_entity.type
_entity.pdbx_description
1 polymer ?
#
loop_
_entity_poly.entity_id
_entity_poly.type
_entity_poly.pdbx_seq_one_letter_code
_entity_poly.pdbx_strand_id
1 'polypeptide(L)'
;MHLNVRFSTEAELKQTLDFLYVKSKEGISFTGLIEAMVNEVTIVTAIHNIKSNKGSKTAGVDQMKMDKYLQMPKEELIALIRDNFSNYRPKPAKRVYIPKKNGKKRPLGIPTVLDRIIQECVRIIIEPICEARFYPHSYGFRPYRAQKHAVRDIINVINASTYSKDQPIWAVEGDIKGCFDNIDHRILLQKIWRIGIHDKRVIKIIQQMLKAGYIESGARNDTKLGTMQGGILSPLLSNVYLNDFDWYVGRMYMEPHRKCKHKCNDTRRLKWLGVTPKYNFRFADDWVILTSTEQEAYRLKRVMTKYFRNKMKLELSQEKTFVTDLRTEGIHFLGFVVKAEKKRKTPDPQTWTENLVGKPLPDMERLKDKIQKIADEVRVIGESTERNVQAAQIQRVNSMIVGLAQYLQPSICSHALHVIDRRINNTALAVWKKRFPRHYNKYQIPMEKLCNLPHRHEGYKSKTFAVPIEGEWFGITMAFITHSKYESKPFDQRMTPYTEEGRRIYSYYRSRSKPLPCDRPSVNTARDIQLSVYAKTVYNFEYFMNREYAYNRDKGKCKCCKKPLFLDNKKYCYHVKGELPLGKVNKVQNLVWLCNDCYRMVNNGPIPPNIDEKVLKKIQKYKQK
;
A
#
# COMPACT_ATOMS: atom_id res chain seq x y z
N MET A 1 -16.64 25.62 6.01
CA MET A 1 -17.05 25.03 7.29
C MET A 1 -15.85 24.99 8.21
N HIS A 2 -15.97 25.51 9.42
CA HIS A 2 -14.92 25.39 10.43
C HIS A 2 -15.01 24.04 11.14
N LEU A 3 -13.88 23.30 11.22
CA LEU A 3 -13.84 22.01 11.89
C LEU A 3 -13.64 22.22 13.40
N ASN A 4 -14.66 21.90 14.19
CA ASN A 4 -14.51 21.86 15.65
C ASN A 4 -13.95 20.49 16.06
N VAL A 5 -12.70 20.49 16.53
CA VAL A 5 -11.99 19.26 16.87
C VAL A 5 -12.26 18.88 18.33
N ARG A 6 -13.00 17.78 18.53
CA ARG A 6 -13.27 17.21 19.86
C ARG A 6 -13.17 15.69 19.80
N PHE A 7 -11.99 15.16 19.46
CA PHE A 7 -11.78 13.72 19.53
C PHE A 7 -10.60 13.39 20.45
N SER A 8 -10.80 12.40 21.28
CA SER A 8 -9.83 11.88 22.27
C SER A 8 -9.47 10.42 22.04
N THR A 9 -10.19 9.75 21.12
CA THR A 9 -10.00 8.35 20.79
C THR A 9 -9.81 8.15 19.28
N GLU A 10 -9.20 7.03 18.91
CA GLU A 10 -9.05 6.65 17.49
C GLU A 10 -10.40 6.43 16.80
N ALA A 11 -11.39 5.92 17.52
CA ALA A 11 -12.74 5.75 16.97
C ALA A 11 -13.37 7.10 16.60
N GLU A 12 -13.21 8.11 17.45
CA GLU A 12 -13.69 9.47 17.20
C GLU A 12 -12.90 10.15 16.07
N LEU A 13 -11.57 9.95 16.00
CA LEU A 13 -10.79 10.39 14.84
C LEU A 13 -11.35 9.79 13.55
N LYS A 14 -11.63 8.48 13.54
CA LYS A 14 -12.21 7.79 12.38
C LYS A 14 -13.56 8.39 11.99
N GLN A 15 -14.43 8.67 12.96
CA GLN A 15 -15.72 9.35 12.70
C GLN A 15 -15.50 10.74 12.11
N THR A 16 -14.50 11.48 12.59
CA THR A 16 -14.13 12.79 12.04
C THR A 16 -13.65 12.68 10.59
N LEU A 17 -12.85 11.67 10.25
CA LEU A 17 -12.40 11.43 8.88
C LEU A 17 -13.57 11.04 7.96
N ASP A 18 -14.52 10.22 8.45
CA ASP A 18 -15.74 9.87 7.74
C ASP A 18 -16.59 11.14 7.47
N PHE A 19 -16.74 11.98 8.46
CA PHE A 19 -17.45 13.27 8.35
C PHE A 19 -16.80 14.20 7.30
N LEU A 20 -15.48 14.35 7.32
CA LEU A 20 -14.73 15.14 6.33
C LEU A 20 -14.96 14.62 4.91
N TYR A 21 -14.96 13.31 4.72
CA TYR A 21 -15.22 12.67 3.43
C TYR A 21 -16.64 12.95 2.92
N VAL A 22 -17.65 12.71 3.76
CA VAL A 22 -19.06 12.89 3.39
C VAL A 22 -19.33 14.34 3.05
N LYS A 23 -18.92 15.28 3.91
CA LYS A 23 -19.13 16.72 3.69
C LYS A 23 -18.34 17.27 2.50
N SER A 24 -17.14 16.76 2.26
CA SER A 24 -16.39 17.09 1.04
C SER A 24 -17.12 16.62 -0.21
N LYS A 25 -17.71 15.43 -0.20
CA LYS A 25 -18.50 14.90 -1.32
C LYS A 25 -19.73 15.77 -1.63
N GLU A 26 -20.31 16.41 -0.62
CA GLU A 26 -21.41 17.39 -0.75
C GLU A 26 -20.95 18.75 -1.30
N GLY A 27 -19.66 18.97 -1.51
CA GLY A 27 -19.14 20.22 -2.04
C GLY A 27 -18.57 21.18 -0.98
N ILE A 28 -18.61 20.81 0.29
CA ILE A 28 -18.19 21.69 1.40
C ILE A 28 -16.66 21.79 1.44
N SER A 29 -16.18 22.99 1.77
CA SER A 29 -14.76 23.31 2.01
C SER A 29 -14.52 23.55 3.50
N PHE A 30 -13.28 23.31 3.95
CA PHE A 30 -12.95 23.26 5.37
C PHE A 30 -11.88 24.25 5.78
N THR A 31 -12.05 24.81 6.99
CA THR A 31 -11.06 25.55 7.78
C THR A 31 -10.94 24.90 9.16
N GLY A 32 -9.99 25.31 9.99
CA GLY A 32 -9.81 24.72 11.33
C GLY A 32 -9.19 23.31 11.27
N LEU A 33 -8.42 23.01 10.21
CA LEU A 33 -7.84 21.68 10.02
C LEU A 33 -6.56 21.46 10.83
N ILE A 34 -5.84 22.52 11.17
CA ILE A 34 -4.61 22.43 11.99
C ILE A 34 -4.90 21.84 13.36
N GLU A 35 -5.98 22.22 13.99
CA GLU A 35 -6.40 21.72 15.31
C GLU A 35 -6.57 20.20 15.29
N ALA A 36 -7.09 19.65 14.20
CA ALA A 36 -7.17 18.20 14.01
C ALA A 36 -5.80 17.55 13.76
N MET A 37 -4.88 18.23 13.05
CA MET A 37 -3.55 17.73 12.75
C MET A 37 -2.65 17.65 13.99
N VAL A 38 -2.76 18.64 14.89
CA VAL A 38 -1.98 18.71 16.13
C VAL A 38 -2.66 18.01 17.32
N ASN A 39 -3.81 17.40 17.10
CA ASN A 39 -4.48 16.60 18.11
C ASN A 39 -3.61 15.37 18.46
N GLU A 40 -3.55 15.04 19.75
CA GLU A 40 -2.74 13.93 20.24
C GLU A 40 -3.00 12.61 19.52
N VAL A 41 -4.28 12.28 19.30
CA VAL A 41 -4.67 11.04 18.63
C VAL A 41 -4.16 10.99 17.17
N THR A 42 -4.19 12.13 16.48
CA THR A 42 -3.67 12.24 15.11
C THR A 42 -2.16 12.05 15.10
N ILE A 43 -1.42 12.70 16.02
CA ILE A 43 0.03 12.58 16.15
C ILE A 43 0.43 11.13 16.44
N VAL A 44 -0.20 10.51 17.43
CA VAL A 44 0.06 9.11 17.79
C VAL A 44 -0.23 8.18 16.60
N THR A 45 -1.33 8.44 15.88
CA THR A 45 -1.70 7.73 14.65
C THR A 45 -0.63 7.88 13.56
N ALA A 46 -0.13 9.08 13.35
CA ALA A 46 0.92 9.37 12.37
C ALA A 46 2.21 8.61 12.68
N ILE A 47 2.64 8.62 13.94
CA ILE A 47 3.83 7.89 14.39
C ILE A 47 3.66 6.38 14.18
N HIS A 48 2.46 5.83 14.47
CA HIS A 48 2.12 4.44 14.21
C HIS A 48 2.29 4.05 12.74
N ASN A 49 1.74 4.86 11.85
CA ASN A 49 1.79 4.62 10.42
C ASN A 49 3.23 4.61 9.90
N ILE A 50 4.06 5.57 10.38
CA ILE A 50 5.44 5.69 9.92
C ILE A 50 6.34 4.61 10.50
N LYS A 51 6.18 4.29 11.80
CA LYS A 51 7.01 3.32 12.53
C LYS A 51 7.03 1.95 11.84
N SER A 52 5.92 1.51 11.29
CA SER A 52 5.79 0.21 10.62
C SER A 52 6.43 0.17 9.23
N ASN A 53 6.74 1.32 8.62
CA ASN A 53 7.31 1.41 7.29
C ASN A 53 8.81 1.04 7.28
N LYS A 54 9.26 0.36 6.21
CA LYS A 54 10.69 0.02 6.03
C LYS A 54 11.61 1.24 6.11
N GLY A 55 11.14 2.40 5.63
CA GLY A 55 11.86 3.68 5.67
C GLY A 55 12.02 4.29 7.06
N SER A 56 11.32 3.81 8.10
CA SER A 56 11.41 4.34 9.46
C SER A 56 12.82 4.28 10.05
N LYS A 57 13.61 3.29 9.64
CA LYS A 57 15.01 3.08 10.06
C LYS A 57 16.01 4.00 9.36
N THR A 58 15.58 4.73 8.32
CA THR A 58 16.47 5.60 7.53
C THR A 58 16.39 7.03 8.04
N ALA A 59 17.52 7.58 8.48
CA ALA A 59 17.61 8.95 8.94
C ALA A 59 17.62 9.95 7.77
N GLY A 60 17.12 11.17 8.03
CA GLY A 60 17.28 12.32 7.14
C GLY A 60 18.67 12.96 7.26
N VAL A 61 18.76 14.24 6.95
CA VAL A 61 20.00 15.05 7.06
C VAL A 61 20.46 15.25 8.51
N ASP A 62 19.54 15.15 9.46
CA ASP A 62 19.79 15.30 10.90
C ASP A 62 20.31 14.05 11.59
N GLN A 63 20.51 12.96 10.85
CA GLN A 63 20.93 11.63 11.33
C GLN A 63 20.01 11.02 12.40
N MET A 64 18.83 11.62 12.65
CA MET A 64 17.87 11.16 13.64
C MET A 64 17.02 10.00 13.08
N LYS A 65 16.94 8.88 13.81
CA LYS A 65 16.10 7.72 13.47
C LYS A 65 14.84 7.73 14.31
N MET A 66 13.84 6.96 13.90
CA MET A 66 12.57 6.81 14.61
C MET A 66 12.75 6.35 16.07
N ASP A 67 13.71 5.46 16.32
CA ASP A 67 13.95 4.95 17.69
C ASP A 67 14.25 6.06 18.69
N LYS A 68 14.92 7.16 18.29
CA LYS A 68 15.18 8.29 19.17
C LYS A 68 13.89 8.98 19.62
N TYR A 69 12.95 9.19 18.71
CA TYR A 69 11.65 9.80 19.03
C TYR A 69 10.78 8.87 19.88
N LEU A 70 10.85 7.55 19.64
CA LEU A 70 10.11 6.56 20.42
C LEU A 70 10.60 6.42 21.87
N GLN A 71 11.86 6.81 22.15
CA GLN A 71 12.45 6.78 23.48
C GLN A 71 12.19 8.05 24.29
N MET A 72 11.64 9.10 23.67
CA MET A 72 11.24 10.32 24.39
C MET A 72 10.00 10.06 25.27
N PRO A 73 9.80 10.82 26.35
CA PRO A 73 8.53 10.90 27.04
C PRO A 73 7.42 11.31 26.05
N LYS A 74 6.22 10.77 26.21
CA LYS A 74 5.10 11.00 25.26
C LYS A 74 4.74 12.48 25.19
N GLU A 75 4.63 13.13 26.33
CA GLU A 75 4.26 14.53 26.46
C GLU A 75 5.28 15.43 25.76
N GLU A 76 6.56 15.16 25.94
CA GLU A 76 7.66 15.90 25.32
C GLU A 76 7.62 15.74 23.79
N LEU A 77 7.40 14.51 23.29
CA LEU A 77 7.29 14.25 21.85
C LEU A 77 6.10 14.97 21.24
N ILE A 78 4.94 14.95 21.89
CA ILE A 78 3.73 15.65 21.41
C ILE A 78 3.94 17.15 21.42
N ALA A 79 4.54 17.70 22.49
CA ALA A 79 4.86 19.14 22.59
C ALA A 79 5.84 19.55 21.47
N LEU A 80 6.89 18.77 21.23
CA LEU A 80 7.85 19.00 20.14
C LEU A 80 7.16 19.07 18.77
N ILE A 81 6.23 18.15 18.50
CA ILE A 81 5.51 18.12 17.22
C ILE A 81 4.58 19.32 17.10
N ARG A 82 3.85 19.69 18.16
CA ARG A 82 2.96 20.86 18.20
C ARG A 82 3.72 22.17 17.98
N ASP A 83 4.85 22.33 18.65
CA ASP A 83 5.72 23.51 18.49
C ASP A 83 6.21 23.64 17.04
N ASN A 84 6.64 22.53 16.43
CA ASN A 84 7.02 22.52 15.02
C ASN A 84 5.85 22.85 14.08
N PHE A 85 4.61 22.50 14.39
CA PHE A 85 3.46 22.93 13.59
C PHE A 85 3.22 24.43 13.67
N SER A 86 3.44 25.05 14.84
CA SER A 86 3.25 26.49 15.06
C SER A 86 4.23 27.34 14.25
N ASN A 87 5.47 26.90 14.12
CA ASN A 87 6.50 27.60 13.35
C ASN A 87 7.26 26.62 12.43
N TYR A 88 6.52 26.01 11.51
CA TYR A 88 7.04 24.95 10.67
C TYR A 88 8.17 25.43 9.74
N ARG A 89 9.35 24.88 9.93
CA ARG A 89 10.53 25.11 9.10
C ARG A 89 11.16 23.76 8.74
N PRO A 90 10.73 23.12 7.64
CA PRO A 90 11.25 21.81 7.25
C PRO A 90 12.74 21.85 6.96
N LYS A 91 13.44 20.80 7.35
CA LYS A 91 14.82 20.61 6.95
C LYS A 91 14.88 20.13 5.50
N PRO A 92 15.95 20.46 4.75
CA PRO A 92 16.16 19.92 3.42
C PRO A 92 16.19 18.38 3.44
N ALA A 93 15.71 17.74 2.39
CA ALA A 93 15.78 16.28 2.31
C ALA A 93 17.18 15.80 1.95
N LYS A 94 17.56 14.62 2.43
CA LYS A 94 18.76 13.93 1.98
C LYS A 94 18.53 13.31 0.61
N ARG A 95 19.29 13.74 -0.42
CA ARG A 95 19.20 13.17 -1.77
C ARG A 95 19.92 11.83 -1.83
N VAL A 96 19.27 10.82 -2.38
CA VAL A 96 19.85 9.52 -2.71
C VAL A 96 19.39 9.10 -4.11
N TYR A 97 20.17 8.25 -4.76
CA TYR A 97 19.86 7.77 -6.11
C TYR A 97 19.61 6.27 -6.13
N ILE A 98 18.50 5.89 -6.76
CA ILE A 98 18.17 4.47 -7.02
C ILE A 98 18.36 4.20 -8.51
N PRO A 99 19.15 3.16 -8.90
CA PRO A 99 19.35 2.83 -10.31
C PRO A 99 18.05 2.39 -10.96
N LYS A 100 17.80 2.88 -12.19
CA LYS A 100 16.73 2.43 -13.07
C LYS A 100 17.26 1.35 -14.03
N LYS A 101 16.36 0.54 -14.62
CA LYS A 101 16.71 -0.51 -15.60
C LYS A 101 17.48 0.01 -16.83
N ASN A 102 17.21 1.23 -17.25
CA ASN A 102 17.83 1.87 -18.42
C ASN A 102 19.15 2.59 -18.09
N GLY A 103 19.82 2.25 -16.99
CA GLY A 103 21.07 2.87 -16.54
C GLY A 103 20.90 4.27 -15.93
N LYS A 104 19.75 4.93 -16.10
CA LYS A 104 19.48 6.23 -15.47
C LYS A 104 19.24 6.03 -13.97
N LYS A 105 19.48 7.07 -13.19
CA LYS A 105 19.25 7.08 -11.74
C LYS A 105 17.93 7.80 -11.43
N ARG A 106 17.17 7.28 -10.44
CA ARG A 106 15.97 7.96 -9.90
C ARG A 106 16.40 8.73 -8.66
N PRO A 107 16.24 10.05 -8.64
CA PRO A 107 16.50 10.83 -7.44
C PRO A 107 15.40 10.57 -6.41
N LEU A 108 15.77 10.25 -5.18
CA LEU A 108 14.88 10.08 -4.04
C LEU A 108 15.27 11.05 -2.96
N GLY A 109 14.34 11.77 -2.37
CA GLY A 109 14.54 12.62 -1.22
C GLY A 109 14.08 11.93 0.07
N ILE A 110 14.92 11.93 1.09
CA ILE A 110 14.62 11.39 2.41
C ILE A 110 14.45 12.55 3.39
N PRO A 111 13.20 12.94 3.76
CA PRO A 111 12.95 13.94 4.79
C PRO A 111 13.39 13.44 6.16
N THR A 112 13.56 14.34 7.12
CA THR A 112 13.79 13.97 8.52
C THR A 112 12.62 13.16 9.07
N VAL A 113 12.82 12.42 10.14
CA VAL A 113 11.74 11.66 10.78
C VAL A 113 10.66 12.60 11.29
N LEU A 114 11.03 13.74 11.87
CA LEU A 114 10.09 14.76 12.34
C LEU A 114 9.23 15.31 11.19
N ASP A 115 9.86 15.69 10.07
CA ASP A 115 9.14 16.16 8.89
C ASP A 115 8.19 15.08 8.34
N ARG A 116 8.59 13.81 8.38
CA ARG A 116 7.70 12.69 7.99
C ARG A 116 6.48 12.56 8.91
N ILE A 117 6.65 12.76 10.23
CA ILE A 117 5.52 12.74 11.18
C ILE A 117 4.55 13.88 10.87
N ILE A 118 5.07 15.09 10.64
CA ILE A 118 4.26 16.27 10.29
C ILE A 118 3.53 16.04 8.95
N GLN A 119 4.22 15.54 7.92
CA GLN A 119 3.61 15.19 6.64
C GLN A 119 2.48 14.16 6.79
N GLU A 120 2.66 13.18 7.67
CA GLU A 120 1.65 12.15 7.91
C GLU A 120 0.44 12.71 8.68
N CYS A 121 0.63 13.59 9.67
CA CYS A 121 -0.47 14.29 10.34
C CYS A 121 -1.30 15.10 9.33
N VAL A 122 -0.63 15.83 8.43
CA VAL A 122 -1.30 16.56 7.35
C VAL A 122 -2.05 15.59 6.44
N ARG A 123 -1.40 14.49 6.00
CA ARG A 123 -2.02 13.49 5.11
C ARG A 123 -3.28 12.87 5.72
N ILE A 124 -3.24 12.46 6.99
CA ILE A 124 -4.40 11.84 7.68
C ILE A 124 -5.65 12.71 7.57
N ILE A 125 -5.50 14.01 7.77
CA ILE A 125 -6.65 14.93 7.83
C ILE A 125 -7.11 15.38 6.44
N ILE A 126 -6.19 15.61 5.48
CA ILE A 126 -6.62 16.11 4.16
C ILE A 126 -6.97 15.00 3.17
N GLU A 127 -6.50 13.77 3.36
CA GLU A 127 -6.75 12.65 2.43
C GLU A 127 -8.25 12.37 2.25
N PRO A 128 -9.11 12.27 3.29
CA PRO A 128 -10.55 12.07 3.10
C PRO A 128 -11.22 13.19 2.30
N ILE A 129 -10.77 14.45 2.48
CA ILE A 129 -11.29 15.60 1.72
C ILE A 129 -10.96 15.44 0.23
N CYS A 130 -9.71 15.05 -0.07
CA CYS A 130 -9.24 14.83 -1.44
C CYS A 130 -9.91 13.60 -2.08
N GLU A 131 -9.99 12.48 -1.35
CA GLU A 131 -10.59 11.22 -1.82
C GLU A 131 -12.05 11.40 -2.25
N ALA A 132 -12.82 12.24 -1.56
CA ALA A 132 -14.19 12.55 -1.91
C ALA A 132 -14.34 13.25 -3.27
N ARG A 133 -13.30 13.92 -3.74
CA ARG A 133 -13.28 14.75 -4.96
C ARG A 133 -12.50 14.14 -6.11
N PHE A 134 -11.76 13.07 -5.87
CA PHE A 134 -10.97 12.41 -6.90
C PHE A 134 -11.86 11.73 -7.94
N TYR A 135 -11.40 11.78 -9.16
CA TYR A 135 -12.02 11.07 -10.27
C TYR A 135 -12.14 9.56 -9.98
N PRO A 136 -13.30 8.93 -10.26
CA PRO A 136 -13.55 7.54 -9.87
C PRO A 136 -12.54 6.54 -10.44
N HIS A 137 -12.04 6.73 -11.67
CA HIS A 137 -11.15 5.80 -12.37
C HIS A 137 -9.67 6.18 -12.28
N SER A 138 -9.28 6.89 -11.21
CA SER A 138 -7.91 7.05 -10.76
C SER A 138 -7.61 6.07 -9.64
N TYR A 139 -6.51 5.29 -9.72
CA TYR A 139 -6.27 4.15 -8.82
C TYR A 139 -4.96 4.24 -8.04
N GLY A 140 -3.92 4.86 -8.59
CA GLY A 140 -2.60 4.92 -7.96
C GLY A 140 -2.59 5.74 -6.67
N PHE A 141 -1.90 5.25 -5.65
CA PHE A 141 -1.72 5.92 -4.34
C PHE A 141 -3.02 6.22 -3.59
N ARG A 142 -4.10 5.55 -3.91
CA ARG A 142 -5.40 5.72 -3.26
C ARG A 142 -5.73 4.53 -2.37
N PRO A 143 -6.37 4.75 -1.21
CA PRO A 143 -6.71 3.66 -0.30
C PRO A 143 -7.68 2.67 -0.94
N TYR A 144 -7.53 1.38 -0.60
CA TYR A 144 -8.33 0.25 -1.08
C TYR A 144 -8.27 0.00 -2.60
N ARG A 145 -7.43 0.76 -3.35
CA ARG A 145 -7.24 0.61 -4.79
C ARG A 145 -5.92 -0.07 -5.11
N ALA A 146 -5.90 -0.85 -6.18
CA ALA A 146 -4.73 -1.61 -6.63
C ALA A 146 -4.69 -1.70 -8.16
N GLN A 147 -3.56 -2.11 -8.71
CA GLN A 147 -3.36 -2.29 -10.16
C GLN A 147 -4.43 -3.20 -10.78
N LYS A 148 -4.77 -4.30 -10.08
CA LYS A 148 -5.79 -5.24 -10.55
C LYS A 148 -7.16 -4.58 -10.79
N HIS A 149 -7.51 -3.54 -10.04
CA HIS A 149 -8.76 -2.83 -10.20
C HIS A 149 -8.77 -1.98 -11.48
N ALA A 150 -7.65 -1.29 -11.78
CA ALA A 150 -7.52 -0.52 -13.00
C ALA A 150 -7.57 -1.42 -14.26
N VAL A 151 -6.80 -2.50 -14.28
CA VAL A 151 -6.79 -3.47 -15.40
C VAL A 151 -8.17 -4.10 -15.58
N ARG A 152 -8.83 -4.48 -14.50
CA ARG A 152 -10.18 -5.05 -14.54
C ARG A 152 -11.19 -4.08 -15.15
N ASP A 153 -11.18 -2.81 -14.76
CA ASP A 153 -12.12 -1.83 -15.27
C ASP A 153 -11.89 -1.51 -16.76
N ILE A 154 -10.64 -1.53 -17.22
CA ILE A 154 -10.30 -1.50 -18.65
C ILE A 154 -10.94 -2.68 -19.39
N ILE A 155 -10.74 -3.91 -18.89
CA ILE A 155 -11.32 -5.12 -19.48
C ILE A 155 -12.84 -5.06 -19.49
N ASN A 156 -13.46 -4.61 -18.38
CA ASN A 156 -14.91 -4.50 -18.30
C ASN A 156 -15.50 -3.53 -19.33
N VAL A 157 -14.83 -2.40 -19.59
CA VAL A 157 -15.25 -1.42 -20.59
C VAL A 157 -15.17 -2.02 -22.00
N ILE A 158 -14.10 -2.75 -22.33
CA ILE A 158 -13.97 -3.44 -23.62
C ILE A 158 -15.08 -4.48 -23.77
N ASN A 159 -15.31 -5.31 -22.72
CA ASN A 159 -16.29 -6.41 -22.76
C ASN A 159 -17.75 -5.93 -22.75
N ALA A 160 -18.06 -4.82 -22.08
CA ALA A 160 -19.40 -4.25 -22.07
C ALA A 160 -19.88 -3.76 -23.44
N SER A 161 -18.97 -3.54 -24.36
CA SER A 161 -19.24 -3.04 -25.70
C SER A 161 -18.99 -4.08 -26.81
N THR A 162 -18.87 -5.37 -26.47
CA THR A 162 -18.47 -6.45 -27.39
C THR A 162 -19.36 -6.55 -28.66
N TYR A 163 -20.64 -6.16 -28.53
CA TYR A 163 -21.60 -6.19 -29.65
C TYR A 163 -21.91 -4.80 -30.23
N SER A 164 -21.09 -3.80 -29.91
CA SER A 164 -21.31 -2.42 -30.34
C SER A 164 -20.27 -1.99 -31.37
N LYS A 165 -20.70 -1.28 -32.42
CA LYS A 165 -19.79 -0.59 -33.35
C LYS A 165 -18.88 0.43 -32.65
N ASP A 166 -19.27 0.89 -31.44
CA ASP A 166 -18.53 1.82 -30.61
C ASP A 166 -17.58 1.12 -29.62
N GLN A 167 -17.24 -0.16 -29.84
CA GLN A 167 -16.31 -0.86 -28.97
C GLN A 167 -14.96 -0.12 -28.88
N PRO A 168 -14.45 0.16 -27.67
CA PRO A 168 -13.22 0.91 -27.51
C PRO A 168 -11.99 0.00 -27.72
N ILE A 169 -11.59 -0.10 -28.99
CA ILE A 169 -10.46 -0.93 -29.46
C ILE A 169 -9.21 -0.12 -29.78
N TRP A 170 -9.27 1.19 -29.66
CA TRP A 170 -8.13 2.09 -29.80
C TRP A 170 -7.77 2.71 -28.46
N ALA A 171 -6.50 2.85 -28.17
CA ALA A 171 -5.99 3.43 -26.92
C ALA A 171 -5.01 4.57 -27.18
N VAL A 172 -5.01 5.56 -26.29
CA VAL A 172 -3.92 6.51 -26.13
C VAL A 172 -3.25 6.20 -24.78
N GLU A 173 -2.04 5.69 -24.84
CA GLU A 173 -1.18 5.48 -23.66
C GLU A 173 -0.31 6.71 -23.45
N GLY A 174 -0.10 7.14 -22.20
CA GLY A 174 0.75 8.28 -21.92
C GLY A 174 1.53 8.16 -20.61
N ASP A 175 2.75 8.64 -20.66
CA ASP A 175 3.66 8.77 -19.53
C ASP A 175 4.06 10.24 -19.38
N ILE A 176 4.04 10.77 -18.15
CA ILE A 176 4.37 12.16 -17.86
C ILE A 176 5.85 12.25 -17.52
N LYS A 177 6.60 13.04 -18.32
CA LYS A 177 8.05 13.21 -18.15
C LYS A 177 8.37 13.83 -16.78
N GLY A 178 8.97 13.04 -15.88
CA GLY A 178 9.38 13.52 -14.54
C GLY A 178 8.23 14.13 -13.76
N CYS A 179 7.06 13.48 -13.71
CA CYS A 179 5.84 14.02 -13.15
C CYS A 179 6.05 14.67 -11.79
N PHE A 180 6.66 13.94 -10.83
CA PHE A 180 6.91 14.45 -9.47
C PHE A 180 7.89 15.62 -9.43
N ASP A 181 8.85 15.66 -10.34
CA ASP A 181 9.92 16.65 -10.35
C ASP A 181 9.49 17.98 -11.03
N ASN A 182 8.38 17.96 -11.80
CA ASN A 182 7.93 19.09 -12.60
C ASN A 182 6.58 19.69 -12.16
N ILE A 183 6.03 19.26 -11.02
CA ILE A 183 4.79 19.84 -10.47
C ILE A 183 5.01 21.31 -10.10
N ASP A 184 4.24 22.21 -10.72
CA ASP A 184 4.25 23.63 -10.40
C ASP A 184 3.62 23.88 -9.03
N HIS A 185 4.37 24.48 -8.10
CA HIS A 185 3.94 24.72 -6.73
C HIS A 185 2.70 25.66 -6.66
N ARG A 186 2.67 26.70 -7.47
CA ARG A 186 1.56 27.67 -7.49
C ARG A 186 0.27 27.00 -7.94
N ILE A 187 0.34 26.26 -9.05
CA ILE A 187 -0.81 25.51 -9.58
C ILE A 187 -1.27 24.47 -8.55
N LEU A 188 -0.36 23.74 -7.92
CA LEU A 188 -0.68 22.75 -6.90
C LEU A 188 -1.42 23.37 -5.72
N LEU A 189 -0.93 24.47 -5.16
CA LEU A 189 -1.55 25.15 -4.02
C LEU A 189 -2.95 25.68 -4.37
N GLN A 190 -3.15 26.20 -5.61
CA GLN A 190 -4.47 26.59 -6.10
C GLN A 190 -5.43 25.39 -6.19
N LYS A 191 -4.93 24.22 -6.63
CA LYS A 191 -5.74 23.00 -6.73
C LYS A 191 -6.09 22.45 -5.34
N ILE A 192 -5.17 22.52 -4.37
CA ILE A 192 -5.44 22.17 -2.97
C ILE A 192 -6.56 23.06 -2.39
N TRP A 193 -6.52 24.34 -2.69
CA TRP A 193 -7.60 25.24 -2.30
C TRP A 193 -8.93 24.85 -2.96
N ARG A 194 -8.96 24.65 -4.27
CA ARG A 194 -10.17 24.27 -5.04
C ARG A 194 -10.77 22.93 -4.62
N ILE A 195 -9.95 21.99 -4.13
CA ILE A 195 -10.43 20.68 -3.69
C ILE A 195 -11.15 20.75 -2.33
N GLY A 196 -11.13 21.91 -1.67
CA GLY A 196 -11.89 22.17 -0.44
C GLY A 196 -11.06 22.39 0.82
N ILE A 197 -9.74 22.54 0.71
CA ILE A 197 -8.85 22.82 1.85
C ILE A 197 -8.64 24.33 1.95
N HIS A 198 -9.50 25.02 2.71
CA HIS A 198 -9.52 26.48 2.83
C HIS A 198 -8.83 26.99 4.10
N ASP A 199 -8.03 26.15 4.78
CA ASP A 199 -7.18 26.58 5.91
C ASP A 199 -5.86 27.12 5.38
N LYS A 200 -5.66 28.44 5.44
CA LYS A 200 -4.45 29.13 4.97
C LYS A 200 -3.19 28.64 5.69
N ARG A 201 -3.28 28.19 6.95
CA ARG A 201 -2.15 27.67 7.72
C ARG A 201 -1.68 26.33 7.14
N VAL A 202 -2.62 25.44 6.74
CA VAL A 202 -2.31 24.18 6.05
C VAL A 202 -1.65 24.45 4.71
N ILE A 203 -2.17 25.39 3.93
CA ILE A 203 -1.56 25.79 2.65
C ILE A 203 -0.13 26.28 2.84
N LYS A 204 0.12 27.10 3.89
CA LYS A 204 1.46 27.60 4.23
C LYS A 204 2.41 26.44 4.59
N ILE A 205 1.97 25.48 5.40
CA ILE A 205 2.77 24.31 5.78
C ILE A 205 3.14 23.49 4.53
N ILE A 206 2.17 23.20 3.65
CA ILE A 206 2.44 22.48 2.41
C ILE A 206 3.42 23.28 1.51
N GLN A 207 3.25 24.58 1.41
CA GLN A 207 4.17 25.45 0.68
C GLN A 207 5.61 25.37 1.22
N GLN A 208 5.77 25.36 2.54
CA GLN A 208 7.08 25.20 3.19
C GLN A 208 7.68 23.82 2.91
N MET A 209 6.86 22.76 2.95
CA MET A 209 7.31 21.41 2.57
C MET A 209 7.83 21.35 1.12
N LEU A 210 7.12 21.99 0.19
CA LEU A 210 7.52 22.04 -1.22
C LEU A 210 8.83 22.82 -1.43
N LYS A 211 9.07 23.87 -0.63
CA LYS A 211 10.26 24.73 -0.69
C LYS A 211 11.45 24.23 0.15
N ALA A 212 11.31 23.11 0.87
CA ALA A 212 12.34 22.63 1.79
C ALA A 212 13.71 22.39 1.14
N GLY A 213 13.74 22.09 -0.15
CA GLY A 213 14.98 21.78 -0.87
C GLY A 213 15.55 20.40 -0.52
N TYR A 214 16.75 20.14 -0.99
CA TYR A 214 17.48 18.91 -0.69
C TYR A 214 18.99 19.18 -0.56
N ILE A 215 19.66 18.28 0.15
CA ILE A 215 21.12 18.24 0.24
C ILE A 215 21.66 17.13 -0.64
N GLU A 216 22.59 17.46 -1.51
CA GLU A 216 23.30 16.54 -2.39
C GLU A 216 24.79 16.84 -2.34
N SER A 217 25.60 15.83 -2.07
CA SER A 217 27.06 15.96 -1.95
C SER A 217 27.52 17.11 -1.03
N GLY A 218 26.76 17.36 0.06
CA GLY A 218 27.03 18.43 1.02
C GLY A 218 26.45 19.81 0.66
N ALA A 219 26.03 20.03 -0.60
CA ALA A 219 25.46 21.29 -1.06
C ALA A 219 23.93 21.30 -0.91
N ARG A 220 23.38 22.44 -0.48
CA ARG A 220 21.93 22.67 -0.44
C ARG A 220 21.43 23.14 -1.81
N ASN A 221 20.36 22.55 -2.26
CA ASN A 221 19.66 22.90 -3.48
C ASN A 221 18.21 23.27 -3.17
N ASP A 222 17.79 24.43 -3.59
CA ASP A 222 16.42 24.89 -3.43
C ASP A 222 15.52 24.31 -4.54
N THR A 223 14.26 24.01 -4.18
CA THR A 223 13.25 23.49 -5.13
C THR A 223 12.27 24.58 -5.52
N LYS A 224 12.24 24.92 -6.81
CA LYS A 224 11.25 25.85 -7.40
C LYS A 224 10.04 25.09 -7.97
N LEU A 225 10.25 23.84 -8.35
CA LEU A 225 9.26 22.93 -8.93
C LEU A 225 9.36 21.56 -8.26
N GLY A 226 8.31 20.78 -8.40
CA GLY A 226 8.28 19.38 -8.01
C GLY A 226 7.86 19.12 -6.58
N THR A 227 7.44 17.88 -6.38
CA THR A 227 7.23 17.30 -5.06
C THR A 227 8.31 16.25 -4.83
N MET A 228 8.81 16.20 -3.62
CA MET A 228 9.91 15.31 -3.28
C MET A 228 9.54 13.83 -3.49
N GLN A 229 10.21 13.14 -4.40
CA GLN A 229 10.08 11.69 -4.51
C GLN A 229 10.59 11.02 -3.23
N GLY A 230 9.67 10.41 -2.46
CA GLY A 230 9.95 9.81 -1.14
C GLY A 230 9.33 10.56 0.05
N GLY A 231 8.76 11.74 -0.17
CA GLY A 231 7.91 12.41 0.82
C GLY A 231 6.59 11.65 1.02
N ILE A 232 6.09 11.61 2.25
CA ILE A 232 4.84 10.89 2.59
C ILE A 232 3.61 11.53 1.93
N LEU A 233 3.61 12.85 1.85
CA LEU A 233 2.50 13.62 1.28
C LEU A 233 2.55 13.68 -0.26
N SER A 234 3.72 13.47 -0.89
CA SER A 234 3.92 13.65 -2.32
C SER A 234 2.98 12.84 -3.22
N PRO A 235 2.65 11.57 -2.93
CA PRO A 235 1.69 10.80 -3.73
C PRO A 235 0.28 11.40 -3.74
N LEU A 236 -0.20 11.89 -2.59
CA LEU A 236 -1.49 12.55 -2.48
C LEU A 236 -1.51 13.87 -3.26
N LEU A 237 -0.45 14.68 -3.12
CA LEU A 237 -0.31 15.96 -3.83
C LEU A 237 -0.25 15.76 -5.35
N SER A 238 0.45 14.72 -5.83
CA SER A 238 0.45 14.35 -7.24
C SER A 238 -0.95 14.00 -7.75
N ASN A 239 -1.74 13.24 -6.96
CA ASN A 239 -3.12 12.95 -7.33
C ASN A 239 -4.00 14.20 -7.36
N VAL A 240 -3.83 15.13 -6.40
CA VAL A 240 -4.53 16.43 -6.43
C VAL A 240 -4.16 17.22 -7.69
N TYR A 241 -2.88 17.21 -8.06
CA TYR A 241 -2.42 17.93 -9.26
C TYR A 241 -3.03 17.37 -10.55
N LEU A 242 -3.06 16.05 -10.69
CA LEU A 242 -3.53 15.36 -11.90
C LEU A 242 -5.05 15.20 -11.97
N ASN A 243 -5.78 15.45 -10.88
CA ASN A 243 -7.22 15.28 -10.82
C ASN A 243 -8.00 16.13 -11.85
N ASP A 244 -7.50 17.32 -12.19
CA ASP A 244 -8.13 18.17 -13.20
C ASP A 244 -8.06 17.53 -14.61
N PHE A 245 -6.95 16.86 -14.93
CA PHE A 245 -6.83 16.08 -16.17
C PHE A 245 -7.83 14.92 -16.18
N ASP A 246 -7.92 14.19 -15.09
CA ASP A 246 -8.84 13.06 -14.99
C ASP A 246 -10.29 13.51 -15.23
N TRP A 247 -10.72 14.58 -14.55
CA TRP A 247 -12.05 15.14 -14.72
C TRP A 247 -12.25 15.78 -16.10
N TYR A 248 -11.24 16.41 -16.69
CA TYR A 248 -11.32 16.97 -18.03
C TYR A 248 -11.68 15.89 -19.06
N VAL A 249 -11.00 14.75 -19.04
CA VAL A 249 -11.31 13.64 -19.93
C VAL A 249 -12.60 12.92 -19.51
N GLY A 250 -12.77 12.67 -18.21
CA GLY A 250 -13.95 11.98 -17.67
C GLY A 250 -15.27 12.69 -18.02
N ARG A 251 -15.29 14.02 -17.98
CA ARG A 251 -16.46 14.84 -18.35
C ARG A 251 -16.83 14.75 -19.84
N MET A 252 -15.90 14.34 -20.69
CA MET A 252 -16.22 14.16 -22.11
C MET A 252 -17.18 12.99 -22.35
N TYR A 253 -17.14 11.93 -21.52
CA TYR A 253 -17.96 10.73 -21.72
C TYR A 253 -18.26 9.91 -20.46
N MET A 254 -17.26 9.47 -19.69
CA MET A 254 -17.47 8.52 -18.57
C MET A 254 -18.26 9.12 -17.40
N GLU A 255 -17.98 10.38 -17.08
CA GLU A 255 -18.60 11.11 -15.98
C GLU A 255 -19.16 12.45 -16.47
N PRO A 256 -20.12 12.44 -17.42
CA PRO A 256 -20.68 13.68 -17.96
C PRO A 256 -21.40 14.48 -16.87
N HIS A 257 -21.60 15.76 -17.13
CA HIS A 257 -22.47 16.56 -16.29
C HIS A 257 -23.89 15.98 -16.32
N ARG A 258 -24.43 15.69 -15.16
CA ARG A 258 -25.75 15.09 -15.05
C ARG A 258 -26.83 16.01 -15.58
N LYS A 259 -27.60 15.50 -16.55
CA LYS A 259 -28.84 16.08 -17.07
C LYS A 259 -30.02 15.14 -16.85
N CYS A 260 -29.75 13.84 -16.67
CA CYS A 260 -30.76 12.81 -16.45
C CYS A 260 -30.67 12.23 -15.03
N LYS A 261 -31.76 11.62 -14.53
CA LYS A 261 -31.81 10.94 -13.23
C LYS A 261 -30.77 9.85 -13.12
N HIS A 262 -30.52 9.08 -14.19
CA HIS A 262 -29.54 8.01 -14.23
C HIS A 262 -28.39 8.32 -15.20
N LYS A 263 -27.15 8.06 -14.77
CA LYS A 263 -25.93 8.27 -15.54
C LYS A 263 -25.93 7.53 -16.90
N CYS A 264 -26.49 6.32 -16.94
CA CYS A 264 -26.59 5.56 -18.20
C CYS A 264 -27.40 6.29 -19.27
N ASN A 265 -28.40 7.08 -18.88
CA ASN A 265 -29.19 7.88 -19.83
C ASN A 265 -28.40 9.06 -20.37
N ASP A 266 -27.52 9.69 -19.54
CA ASP A 266 -26.62 10.74 -20.04
C ASP A 266 -25.62 10.16 -21.05
N THR A 267 -25.04 8.99 -20.80
CA THR A 267 -24.12 8.32 -21.72
C THR A 267 -24.83 7.90 -23.01
N ARG A 268 -26.09 7.40 -22.92
CA ARG A 268 -26.92 7.04 -24.09
C ARG A 268 -27.20 8.28 -24.93
N ARG A 269 -27.53 9.41 -24.31
CA ARG A 269 -27.74 10.71 -24.99
C ARG A 269 -26.49 11.18 -25.73
N LEU A 270 -25.30 11.06 -25.11
CA LEU A 270 -24.05 11.39 -25.76
C LEU A 270 -23.80 10.54 -27.03
N LYS A 271 -24.09 9.22 -26.95
CA LYS A 271 -24.03 8.33 -28.12
C LYS A 271 -24.99 8.75 -29.22
N TRP A 272 -26.22 9.07 -28.85
CA TRP A 272 -27.21 9.56 -29.83
C TRP A 272 -26.79 10.87 -30.51
N LEU A 273 -26.08 11.73 -29.79
CA LEU A 273 -25.47 12.96 -30.34
C LEU A 273 -24.19 12.71 -31.17
N GLY A 274 -23.81 11.46 -31.41
CA GLY A 274 -22.62 11.09 -32.19
C GLY A 274 -21.29 11.30 -31.44
N VAL A 275 -21.33 11.44 -30.11
CA VAL A 275 -20.10 11.60 -29.31
C VAL A 275 -19.36 10.27 -29.20
N THR A 276 -18.18 10.18 -29.79
CA THR A 276 -17.30 9.00 -29.70
C THR A 276 -16.95 8.70 -28.24
N PRO A 277 -17.05 7.44 -27.77
CA PRO A 277 -16.72 7.05 -26.42
C PRO A 277 -15.28 7.37 -26.02
N LYS A 278 -15.09 7.80 -24.76
CA LYS A 278 -13.80 8.09 -24.16
C LYS A 278 -13.78 7.57 -22.73
N TYR A 279 -12.86 6.63 -22.45
CA TYR A 279 -12.75 5.99 -21.13
C TYR A 279 -11.35 6.23 -20.58
N ASN A 280 -11.25 7.04 -19.52
CA ASN A 280 -9.99 7.41 -18.90
C ASN A 280 -9.70 6.57 -17.66
N PHE A 281 -8.50 5.98 -17.61
CA PHE A 281 -7.97 5.22 -16.48
C PHE A 281 -6.57 5.72 -16.14
N ARG A 282 -6.32 6.02 -14.88
CA ARG A 282 -5.01 6.47 -14.43
C ARG A 282 -4.50 5.71 -13.21
N PHE A 283 -3.23 5.40 -13.20
CA PHE A 283 -2.52 4.86 -12.04
C PHE A 283 -1.24 5.67 -11.81
N ALA A 284 -1.26 6.59 -10.85
CA ALA A 284 -0.19 7.57 -10.62
C ALA A 284 0.07 8.45 -11.86
N ASP A 285 1.23 8.33 -12.47
CA ASP A 285 1.66 9.04 -13.68
C ASP A 285 1.32 8.29 -14.99
N ASP A 286 1.07 6.98 -14.93
CA ASP A 286 0.62 6.19 -16.07
C ASP A 286 -0.88 6.38 -16.31
N TRP A 287 -1.28 6.71 -17.54
CA TRP A 287 -2.68 6.88 -17.91
C TRP A 287 -2.99 6.28 -19.29
N VAL A 288 -4.24 5.85 -19.44
CA VAL A 288 -4.77 5.26 -20.68
C VAL A 288 -6.15 5.84 -20.95
N ILE A 289 -6.38 6.30 -22.18
CA ILE A 289 -7.70 6.68 -22.68
C ILE A 289 -8.09 5.71 -23.79
N LEU A 290 -9.20 4.98 -23.60
CA LEU A 290 -9.76 4.11 -24.63
C LEU A 290 -10.79 4.86 -25.46
N THR A 291 -10.84 4.57 -26.76
CA THR A 291 -11.82 5.12 -27.71
C THR A 291 -12.13 4.11 -28.82
N SER A 292 -13.18 4.36 -29.62
CA SER A 292 -13.64 3.41 -30.63
C SER A 292 -13.01 3.62 -32.01
N THR A 293 -12.42 4.77 -32.30
CA THR A 293 -11.88 5.07 -33.62
C THR A 293 -10.42 5.56 -33.57
N GLU A 294 -9.65 5.20 -34.59
CA GLU A 294 -8.28 5.65 -34.79
C GLU A 294 -8.14 7.16 -34.83
N GLN A 295 -9.00 7.81 -35.63
CA GLN A 295 -9.01 9.26 -35.79
C GLN A 295 -9.17 9.99 -34.45
N GLU A 296 -10.11 9.50 -33.59
CA GLU A 296 -10.33 10.09 -32.29
C GLU A 296 -9.13 9.82 -31.34
N ALA A 297 -8.46 8.68 -31.45
CA ALA A 297 -7.25 8.38 -30.66
C ALA A 297 -6.12 9.36 -31.00
N TYR A 298 -5.85 9.60 -32.28
CA TYR A 298 -4.85 10.61 -32.72
C TYR A 298 -5.25 12.04 -32.33
N ARG A 299 -6.53 12.37 -32.40
CA ARG A 299 -7.05 13.67 -31.96
C ARG A 299 -6.83 13.83 -30.44
N LEU A 300 -7.17 12.83 -29.65
CA LEU A 300 -6.96 12.82 -28.21
C LEU A 300 -5.48 12.97 -27.85
N LYS A 301 -4.59 12.24 -28.52
CA LYS A 301 -3.14 12.40 -28.30
C LYS A 301 -2.70 13.85 -28.46
N ARG A 302 -3.13 14.52 -29.54
CA ARG A 302 -2.81 15.94 -29.79
C ARG A 302 -3.41 16.86 -28.73
N VAL A 303 -4.67 16.66 -28.38
CA VAL A 303 -5.37 17.48 -27.38
C VAL A 303 -4.73 17.31 -26.00
N MET A 304 -4.41 16.09 -25.59
CA MET A 304 -3.76 15.82 -24.30
C MET A 304 -2.36 16.43 -24.25
N THR A 305 -1.57 16.32 -25.31
CA THR A 305 -0.23 16.95 -25.36
C THR A 305 -0.33 18.47 -25.13
N LYS A 306 -1.29 19.14 -25.80
CA LYS A 306 -1.53 20.57 -25.60
C LYS A 306 -2.05 20.86 -24.17
N TYR A 307 -2.95 20.05 -23.64
CA TYR A 307 -3.53 20.23 -22.32
C TYR A 307 -2.45 20.14 -21.23
N PHE A 308 -1.61 19.11 -21.25
CA PHE A 308 -0.53 18.94 -20.29
C PHE A 308 0.46 20.11 -20.35
N ARG A 309 0.89 20.52 -21.54
CA ARG A 309 1.82 21.65 -21.70
C ARG A 309 1.21 22.97 -21.22
N ASN A 310 0.02 23.31 -21.68
CA ASN A 310 -0.54 24.66 -21.50
C ASN A 310 -1.23 24.83 -20.14
N LYS A 311 -1.99 23.81 -19.67
CA LYS A 311 -2.81 23.88 -18.45
C LYS A 311 -2.11 23.29 -17.23
N MET A 312 -1.35 22.20 -17.43
CA MET A 312 -0.69 21.49 -16.34
C MET A 312 0.78 21.88 -16.17
N LYS A 313 1.37 22.61 -17.14
CA LYS A 313 2.80 22.90 -17.17
C LYS A 313 3.68 21.65 -17.03
N LEU A 314 3.20 20.54 -17.59
CA LEU A 314 3.87 19.24 -17.66
C LEU A 314 4.08 18.82 -19.11
N GLU A 315 5.09 18.02 -19.36
CA GLU A 315 5.37 17.45 -20.67
C GLU A 315 5.08 15.95 -20.71
N LEU A 316 4.46 15.48 -21.79
CA LEU A 316 4.35 14.05 -22.06
C LEU A 316 5.65 13.52 -22.65
N SER A 317 6.03 12.29 -22.28
CA SER A 317 7.13 11.58 -22.90
C SER A 317 6.73 11.18 -24.32
N GLN A 318 7.36 11.77 -25.34
CA GLN A 318 7.07 11.44 -26.74
C GLN A 318 7.37 9.97 -27.06
N GLU A 319 8.43 9.42 -26.46
CA GLU A 319 8.87 8.03 -26.62
C GLU A 319 7.94 7.00 -25.96
N LYS A 320 7.01 7.45 -25.09
CA LYS A 320 6.10 6.59 -24.32
C LYS A 320 4.64 7.02 -24.41
N THR A 321 4.32 7.91 -25.36
CA THR A 321 2.95 8.33 -25.61
C THR A 321 2.54 7.82 -26.98
N PHE A 322 1.77 6.73 -27.00
CA PHE A 322 1.40 6.00 -28.21
C PHE A 322 -0.09 6.06 -28.49
N VAL A 323 -0.45 5.83 -29.75
CA VAL A 323 -1.79 5.40 -30.15
C VAL A 323 -1.65 3.92 -30.50
N THR A 324 -2.43 3.06 -29.85
CA THR A 324 -2.31 1.61 -29.92
C THR A 324 -3.63 0.99 -30.37
N ASP A 325 -3.59 0.09 -31.35
CA ASP A 325 -4.70 -0.79 -31.71
C ASP A 325 -4.68 -2.02 -30.81
N LEU A 326 -5.72 -2.20 -29.99
CA LEU A 326 -5.81 -3.32 -29.05
C LEU A 326 -5.93 -4.69 -29.74
N ARG A 327 -6.28 -4.73 -31.02
CA ARG A 327 -6.42 -5.97 -31.81
C ARG A 327 -5.06 -6.54 -32.22
N THR A 328 -4.07 -5.69 -32.40
CA THR A 328 -2.71 -6.05 -32.89
C THR A 328 -1.69 -6.11 -31.78
N GLU A 329 -1.37 -4.98 -31.15
CA GLU A 329 -0.27 -4.87 -30.19
C GLU A 329 -0.72 -4.99 -28.75
N GLY A 330 -1.83 -4.33 -28.39
CA GLY A 330 -2.29 -4.21 -27.02
C GLY A 330 -1.52 -3.14 -26.22
N ILE A 331 -2.14 -2.68 -25.13
CA ILE A 331 -1.55 -1.67 -24.25
C ILE A 331 -0.68 -2.29 -23.15
N HIS A 332 0.47 -1.69 -22.88
CA HIS A 332 1.38 -2.06 -21.79
C HIS A 332 1.07 -1.27 -20.52
N PHE A 333 0.14 -1.74 -19.72
CA PHE A 333 -0.32 -1.04 -18.53
C PHE A 333 -0.09 -1.82 -17.25
N LEU A 334 0.63 -1.24 -16.29
CA LEU A 334 0.88 -1.79 -14.95
C LEU A 334 1.46 -3.22 -14.94
N GLY A 335 2.31 -3.56 -15.91
CA GLY A 335 2.94 -4.89 -15.99
C GLY A 335 2.05 -5.97 -16.61
N PHE A 336 0.99 -5.54 -17.28
CA PHE A 336 0.12 -6.38 -18.10
C PHE A 336 0.06 -5.83 -19.52
N VAL A 337 -0.20 -6.71 -20.46
CA VAL A 337 -0.56 -6.37 -21.84
C VAL A 337 -2.04 -6.65 -22.01
N VAL A 338 -2.83 -5.60 -22.30
CA VAL A 338 -4.28 -5.75 -22.53
C VAL A 338 -4.52 -5.74 -24.02
N LYS A 339 -5.04 -6.85 -24.57
CA LYS A 339 -5.41 -7.04 -25.97
C LYS A 339 -6.92 -7.23 -26.13
N ALA A 340 -7.44 -6.90 -27.31
CA ALA A 340 -8.80 -7.25 -27.73
C ALA A 340 -8.71 -8.40 -28.74
N GLU A 341 -9.14 -9.59 -28.37
CA GLU A 341 -9.07 -10.79 -29.22
C GLU A 341 -10.47 -11.35 -29.50
N LYS A 342 -10.62 -12.03 -30.64
CA LYS A 342 -11.87 -12.71 -31.00
C LYS A 342 -12.27 -13.71 -29.91
N LYS A 343 -13.54 -13.71 -29.55
CA LYS A 343 -14.11 -14.70 -28.61
C LYS A 343 -14.05 -16.06 -29.27
N ARG A 344 -13.39 -17.03 -28.65
CA ARG A 344 -13.40 -18.41 -29.14
C ARG A 344 -14.84 -18.98 -29.09
N LYS A 345 -15.36 -19.40 -30.27
CA LYS A 345 -16.66 -20.04 -30.48
C LYS A 345 -17.87 -19.14 -30.15
N THR A 346 -18.42 -18.47 -31.16
CA THR A 346 -19.85 -18.17 -31.21
C THR A 346 -20.53 -19.34 -31.97
N PRO A 347 -21.62 -19.94 -31.43
CA PRO A 347 -22.31 -21.02 -32.10
C PRO A 347 -23.06 -20.64 -33.40
N ASP A 348 -23.18 -19.34 -33.67
CA ASP A 348 -24.01 -18.85 -34.79
C ASP A 348 -23.16 -18.13 -35.85
N PRO A 349 -23.01 -18.73 -37.05
CA PRO A 349 -22.26 -18.14 -38.15
C PRO A 349 -22.89 -16.86 -38.73
N GLN A 350 -24.16 -16.58 -38.45
CA GLN A 350 -24.88 -15.44 -39.05
C GLN A 350 -24.74 -14.11 -38.30
N THR A 351 -24.22 -14.14 -37.08
CA THR A 351 -23.99 -12.93 -36.26
C THR A 351 -22.53 -12.41 -36.28
N TRP A 352 -21.79 -12.63 -37.36
CA TRP A 352 -20.36 -12.33 -37.53
C TRP A 352 -20.00 -10.82 -37.54
N THR A 353 -20.41 -10.10 -36.52
CA THR A 353 -19.64 -8.96 -36.05
C THR A 353 -18.44 -9.48 -35.28
N GLU A 354 -17.25 -8.90 -35.47
CA GLU A 354 -16.04 -9.29 -34.74
C GLU A 354 -16.26 -9.09 -33.23
N ASN A 355 -16.74 -10.13 -32.54
CA ASN A 355 -16.96 -10.12 -31.09
C ASN A 355 -15.61 -10.17 -30.38
N LEU A 356 -15.04 -9.00 -30.10
CA LEU A 356 -13.76 -8.88 -29.43
C LEU A 356 -13.96 -8.85 -27.91
N VAL A 357 -13.09 -9.55 -27.19
CA VAL A 357 -13.04 -9.54 -25.72
C VAL A 357 -11.68 -9.09 -25.25
N GLY A 358 -11.67 -8.27 -24.22
CA GLY A 358 -10.43 -7.81 -23.58
C GLY A 358 -9.76 -8.95 -22.81
N LYS A 359 -8.48 -9.17 -23.08
CA LYS A 359 -7.65 -10.17 -22.40
C LYS A 359 -6.45 -9.53 -21.74
N PRO A 360 -6.33 -9.60 -20.40
CA PRO A 360 -5.12 -9.20 -19.70
C PRO A 360 -4.11 -10.34 -19.74
N LEU A 361 -2.94 -10.07 -20.31
CA LEU A 361 -1.81 -10.99 -20.36
C LEU A 361 -0.67 -10.45 -19.48
N PRO A 362 0.16 -11.29 -18.86
CA PRO A 362 1.39 -10.83 -18.21
C PRO A 362 2.35 -10.17 -19.21
N ASP A 363 2.94 -9.04 -18.88
CA ASP A 363 4.01 -8.42 -19.67
C ASP A 363 5.30 -9.21 -19.46
N MET A 364 5.57 -10.13 -20.38
CA MET A 364 6.72 -11.07 -20.29
C MET A 364 8.07 -10.35 -20.33
N GLU A 365 8.18 -9.23 -21.03
CA GLU A 365 9.41 -8.43 -21.07
C GLU A 365 9.76 -7.86 -19.69
N ARG A 366 8.76 -7.33 -19.00
CA ARG A 366 8.93 -6.80 -17.62
C ARG A 366 9.16 -7.91 -16.59
N LEU A 367 8.72 -9.14 -16.87
CA LEU A 367 8.89 -10.28 -15.97
C LEU A 367 10.30 -10.88 -16.01
N LYS A 368 11.02 -10.80 -17.13
CA LYS A 368 12.37 -11.40 -17.30
C LYS A 368 13.29 -11.08 -16.13
N ASP A 369 13.42 -9.80 -15.75
CA ASP A 369 14.31 -9.37 -14.66
C ASP A 369 13.85 -9.85 -13.29
N LYS A 370 12.52 -9.91 -13.07
CA LYS A 370 11.98 -10.40 -11.79
C LYS A 370 12.24 -11.89 -11.64
N ILE A 371 12.06 -12.65 -12.72
CA ILE A 371 12.36 -14.09 -12.76
C ILE A 371 13.85 -14.32 -12.54
N GLN A 372 14.71 -13.53 -13.20
CA GLN A 372 16.15 -13.63 -13.03
C GLN A 372 16.58 -13.36 -11.58
N LYS A 373 16.02 -12.33 -10.93
CA LYS A 373 16.28 -12.06 -9.51
C LYS A 373 15.89 -13.22 -8.60
N ILE A 374 14.77 -13.89 -8.86
CA ILE A 374 14.39 -15.07 -8.08
C ILE A 374 15.39 -16.20 -8.33
N ALA A 375 15.84 -16.42 -9.57
CA ALA A 375 16.85 -17.41 -9.90
C ALA A 375 18.20 -17.13 -9.22
N ASP A 376 18.58 -15.85 -9.10
CA ASP A 376 19.80 -15.46 -8.38
C ASP A 376 19.70 -15.76 -6.88
N GLU A 377 18.55 -15.50 -6.25
CA GLU A 377 18.30 -15.86 -4.85
C GLU A 377 18.28 -17.40 -4.63
N VAL A 378 17.89 -18.18 -5.64
CA VAL A 378 18.00 -19.66 -5.59
C VAL A 378 19.47 -20.09 -5.58
N ARG A 379 20.37 -19.41 -6.32
CA ARG A 379 21.81 -19.72 -6.30
C ARG A 379 22.43 -19.53 -4.92
N VAL A 380 22.01 -18.49 -4.19
CA VAL A 380 22.47 -18.21 -2.82
C VAL A 380 22.15 -19.36 -1.85
N ILE A 381 21.10 -20.17 -2.09
CA ILE A 381 20.81 -21.36 -1.27
C ILE A 381 22.00 -22.35 -1.30
N GLY A 382 22.70 -22.43 -2.42
CA GLY A 382 23.86 -23.31 -2.58
C GLY A 382 25.14 -22.84 -1.90
N GLU A 383 25.24 -21.57 -1.52
CA GLU A 383 26.45 -20.96 -0.93
C GLU A 383 26.65 -21.34 0.54
N SER A 384 25.57 -21.56 1.30
CA SER A 384 25.66 -21.95 2.70
C SER A 384 25.59 -23.47 2.91
N THR A 385 26.36 -23.98 3.86
CA THR A 385 26.29 -25.37 4.35
C THR A 385 25.30 -25.52 5.51
N GLU A 386 25.00 -24.43 6.21
CA GLU A 386 24.12 -24.41 7.36
C GLU A 386 22.65 -24.53 6.95
N ARG A 387 21.94 -25.54 7.51
CA ARG A 387 20.55 -25.86 7.14
C ARG A 387 19.57 -24.75 7.48
N ASN A 388 19.72 -24.08 8.62
CA ASN A 388 18.85 -22.97 9.02
C ASN A 388 18.99 -21.75 8.08
N VAL A 389 20.21 -21.47 7.59
CA VAL A 389 20.45 -20.40 6.62
C VAL A 389 19.80 -20.75 5.28
N GLN A 390 19.92 -22.01 4.84
CA GLN A 390 19.26 -22.50 3.62
C GLN A 390 17.73 -22.39 3.73
N ALA A 391 17.14 -22.77 4.88
CA ALA A 391 15.71 -22.63 5.11
C ALA A 391 15.24 -21.17 5.03
N ALA A 392 15.95 -20.26 5.68
CA ALA A 392 15.65 -18.83 5.62
C ALA A 392 15.70 -18.31 4.18
N GLN A 393 16.68 -18.75 3.40
CA GLN A 393 16.82 -18.38 1.99
C GLN A 393 15.71 -18.99 1.11
N ILE A 394 15.34 -20.26 1.32
CA ILE A 394 14.19 -20.89 0.66
C ILE A 394 12.90 -20.11 0.99
N GLN A 395 12.69 -19.71 2.23
CA GLN A 395 11.51 -18.93 2.62
C GLN A 395 11.47 -17.56 1.91
N ARG A 396 12.63 -16.92 1.73
CA ARG A 396 12.76 -15.68 0.95
C ARG A 396 12.39 -15.91 -0.51
N VAL A 397 12.94 -16.95 -1.15
CA VAL A 397 12.63 -17.36 -2.53
C VAL A 397 11.12 -17.64 -2.66
N ASN A 398 10.54 -18.42 -1.73
CA ASN A 398 9.12 -18.75 -1.73
C ASN A 398 8.23 -17.49 -1.61
N SER A 399 8.62 -16.52 -0.78
CA SER A 399 7.91 -15.25 -0.66
C SER A 399 7.94 -14.45 -1.98
N MET A 400 9.04 -14.49 -2.72
CA MET A 400 9.16 -13.84 -4.02
C MET A 400 8.31 -14.55 -5.09
N ILE A 401 8.32 -15.89 -5.13
CA ILE A 401 7.51 -16.70 -6.07
C ILE A 401 6.02 -16.44 -5.82
N VAL A 402 5.58 -16.59 -4.58
CA VAL A 402 4.17 -16.38 -4.19
C VAL A 402 3.73 -14.95 -4.48
N GLY A 403 4.54 -13.96 -4.12
CA GLY A 403 4.25 -12.55 -4.39
C GLY A 403 4.12 -12.25 -5.88
N LEU A 404 5.01 -12.80 -6.72
CA LEU A 404 4.94 -12.63 -8.17
C LEU A 404 3.73 -13.35 -8.78
N ALA A 405 3.45 -14.59 -8.36
CA ALA A 405 2.30 -15.34 -8.84
C ALA A 405 0.96 -14.67 -8.47
N GLN A 406 0.83 -14.16 -7.24
CA GLN A 406 -0.34 -13.39 -6.81
C GLN A 406 -0.50 -12.07 -7.57
N TYR A 407 0.61 -11.40 -7.92
CA TYR A 407 0.57 -10.20 -8.74
C TYR A 407 0.00 -10.47 -10.14
N LEU A 408 0.32 -11.63 -10.73
CA LEU A 408 -0.13 -12.05 -12.06
C LEU A 408 -1.54 -12.65 -12.08
N GLN A 409 -2.08 -13.03 -10.94
CA GLN A 409 -3.37 -13.72 -10.79
C GLN A 409 -4.55 -13.02 -11.50
N PRO A 410 -4.64 -11.67 -11.59
CA PRO A 410 -5.71 -10.99 -12.32
C PRO A 410 -5.64 -11.11 -13.85
N SER A 411 -4.69 -11.86 -14.39
CA SER A 411 -4.47 -12.03 -15.84
C SER A 411 -4.55 -13.50 -16.26
N ILE A 412 -4.47 -13.76 -17.57
CA ILE A 412 -4.30 -15.11 -18.13
C ILE A 412 -2.84 -15.51 -17.89
N CYS A 413 -2.53 -15.98 -16.69
CA CYS A 413 -1.15 -16.10 -16.22
C CYS A 413 -0.56 -17.53 -16.33
N SER A 414 -1.32 -18.55 -16.73
CA SER A 414 -0.88 -19.95 -16.71
C SER A 414 0.48 -20.15 -17.40
N HIS A 415 0.63 -19.68 -18.65
CA HIS A 415 1.89 -19.77 -19.37
C HIS A 415 3.05 -19.07 -18.64
N ALA A 416 2.83 -17.86 -18.13
CA ALA A 416 3.85 -17.09 -17.40
C ALA A 416 4.30 -17.81 -16.11
N LEU A 417 3.35 -18.42 -15.39
CA LEU A 417 3.65 -19.19 -14.17
C LEU A 417 4.53 -20.41 -14.48
N HIS A 418 4.25 -21.14 -15.57
CA HIS A 418 5.11 -22.24 -16.01
C HIS A 418 6.50 -21.78 -16.45
N VAL A 419 6.61 -20.62 -17.10
CA VAL A 419 7.94 -20.05 -17.46
C VAL A 419 8.73 -19.70 -16.19
N ILE A 420 8.09 -19.15 -15.17
CA ILE A 420 8.71 -18.88 -13.85
C ILE A 420 9.22 -20.19 -13.26
N ASP A 421 8.38 -21.22 -13.16
CA ASP A 421 8.73 -22.51 -12.55
C ASP A 421 9.86 -23.21 -13.30
N ARG A 422 9.82 -23.21 -14.64
CA ARG A 422 10.89 -23.78 -15.47
C ARG A 422 12.24 -23.13 -15.16
N ARG A 423 12.30 -21.80 -15.10
CA ARG A 423 13.55 -21.08 -14.82
C ARG A 423 14.07 -21.37 -13.42
N ILE A 424 13.19 -21.38 -12.42
CA ILE A 424 13.54 -21.64 -11.02
C ILE A 424 14.00 -23.08 -10.84
N ASN A 425 13.27 -24.05 -11.38
CA ASN A 425 13.60 -25.46 -11.29
C ASN A 425 14.93 -25.79 -11.97
N ASN A 426 15.20 -25.23 -13.16
CA ASN A 426 16.48 -25.40 -13.85
C ASN A 426 17.64 -24.82 -13.01
N THR A 427 17.43 -23.68 -12.39
CA THR A 427 18.45 -23.07 -11.52
C THR A 427 18.66 -23.92 -10.26
N ALA A 428 17.59 -24.37 -9.62
CA ALA A 428 17.67 -25.25 -8.46
C ALA A 428 18.36 -26.57 -8.81
N LEU A 429 18.03 -27.19 -9.94
CA LEU A 429 18.67 -28.39 -10.42
C LEU A 429 20.20 -28.19 -10.55
N ALA A 430 20.64 -27.09 -11.14
CA ALA A 430 22.07 -26.77 -11.28
C ALA A 430 22.75 -26.63 -9.91
N VAL A 431 22.11 -25.93 -8.96
CA VAL A 431 22.61 -25.74 -7.59
C VAL A 431 22.75 -27.09 -6.86
N TRP A 432 21.70 -27.93 -6.88
CA TRP A 432 21.71 -29.22 -6.20
C TRP A 432 22.65 -30.24 -6.87
N LYS A 433 22.75 -30.27 -8.20
CA LYS A 433 23.74 -31.10 -8.93
C LYS A 433 25.17 -30.72 -8.56
N LYS A 434 25.50 -29.44 -8.52
CA LYS A 434 26.83 -28.96 -8.11
C LYS A 434 27.16 -29.38 -6.67
N ARG A 435 26.18 -29.35 -5.77
CA ARG A 435 26.39 -29.65 -4.35
C ARG A 435 26.37 -31.15 -4.02
N PHE A 436 25.51 -31.91 -4.71
CA PHE A 436 25.26 -33.33 -4.47
C PHE A 436 25.31 -34.12 -5.79
N PRO A 437 26.46 -34.22 -6.47
CA PRO A 437 26.53 -34.72 -7.85
C PRO A 437 25.89 -36.10 -8.04
N ARG A 438 26.08 -37.03 -7.07
CA ARG A 438 25.57 -38.41 -7.14
C ARG A 438 24.19 -38.60 -6.51
N HIS A 439 23.70 -37.64 -5.70
CA HIS A 439 22.53 -37.84 -4.85
C HIS A 439 21.51 -36.70 -4.92
N TYR A 440 21.60 -35.76 -5.86
CA TYR A 440 20.70 -34.62 -5.97
C TYR A 440 19.22 -35.04 -6.08
N ASN A 441 18.92 -36.21 -6.66
CA ASN A 441 17.56 -36.76 -6.79
C ASN A 441 16.88 -37.01 -5.42
N LYS A 442 17.67 -37.34 -4.36
CA LYS A 442 17.15 -37.52 -3.01
C LYS A 442 16.54 -36.25 -2.41
N TYR A 443 16.87 -35.09 -2.96
CA TYR A 443 16.35 -33.77 -2.53
C TYR A 443 15.17 -33.29 -3.37
N GLN A 444 14.70 -34.10 -4.33
CA GLN A 444 13.48 -33.83 -5.10
C GLN A 444 12.27 -34.47 -4.40
N ILE A 445 11.58 -33.67 -3.62
CA ILE A 445 10.50 -34.09 -2.71
C ILE A 445 9.14 -33.66 -3.28
N PRO A 446 8.10 -34.51 -3.23
CA PRO A 446 6.74 -34.09 -3.54
C PRO A 446 6.32 -32.92 -2.67
N MET A 447 5.68 -31.89 -3.25
CA MET A 447 5.33 -30.67 -2.53
C MET A 447 4.42 -30.93 -1.31
N GLU A 448 3.50 -31.89 -1.41
CA GLU A 448 2.62 -32.28 -0.30
C GLU A 448 3.36 -32.79 0.95
N LYS A 449 4.62 -33.22 0.80
CA LYS A 449 5.49 -33.67 1.90
C LYS A 449 6.35 -32.57 2.51
N LEU A 450 6.19 -31.31 2.06
CA LEU A 450 6.95 -30.19 2.59
C LEU A 450 6.29 -29.62 3.85
N CYS A 451 7.06 -29.40 4.90
CA CYS A 451 6.59 -28.79 6.12
C CYS A 451 6.29 -27.28 5.99
N ASN A 452 6.97 -26.60 5.06
CA ASN A 452 6.74 -25.20 4.79
C ASN A 452 5.58 -24.99 3.79
N LEU A 453 4.70 -24.02 4.08
CA LEU A 453 3.52 -23.69 3.28
C LEU A 453 2.52 -24.87 3.10
N PRO A 454 2.19 -25.66 4.13
CA PRO A 454 1.42 -26.90 4.01
C PRO A 454 0.08 -26.70 3.29
N HIS A 455 -0.70 -25.66 3.67
CA HIS A 455 -1.97 -25.34 3.02
C HIS A 455 -1.86 -24.98 1.52
N ARG A 456 -0.67 -24.52 1.07
CA ARG A 456 -0.46 -24.20 -0.35
C ARG A 456 -0.09 -25.46 -1.13
N HIS A 457 0.56 -26.40 -0.50
CA HIS A 457 1.10 -27.60 -1.13
C HIS A 457 0.17 -28.82 -1.05
N GLU A 458 -0.92 -28.71 -0.29
CA GLU A 458 -1.90 -29.78 -0.10
C GLU A 458 -2.42 -30.34 -1.44
N GLY A 459 -2.28 -31.65 -1.65
CA GLY A 459 -2.70 -32.35 -2.86
C GLY A 459 -1.77 -32.21 -4.07
N TYR A 460 -0.64 -31.49 -3.97
CA TYR A 460 0.30 -31.35 -5.08
C TYR A 460 1.45 -32.37 -5.00
N LYS A 461 1.41 -33.39 -5.88
CA LYS A 461 2.43 -34.47 -5.98
C LYS A 461 3.67 -34.09 -6.78
N SER A 462 3.67 -32.94 -7.47
CA SER A 462 4.82 -32.45 -8.24
C SER A 462 6.05 -32.32 -7.36
N LYS A 463 7.23 -32.76 -7.85
CA LYS A 463 8.47 -32.73 -7.08
C LYS A 463 9.16 -31.36 -7.20
N THR A 464 9.75 -30.93 -6.11
CA THR A 464 10.57 -29.72 -6.02
C THR A 464 11.81 -29.96 -5.16
N PHE A 465 12.79 -29.07 -5.25
CA PHE A 465 14.01 -29.16 -4.45
C PHE A 465 13.78 -28.70 -3.02
N ALA A 466 14.26 -29.51 -2.06
CA ALA A 466 14.10 -29.28 -0.63
C ALA A 466 15.39 -29.61 0.13
N VAL A 467 15.48 -29.14 1.37
CA VAL A 467 16.54 -29.48 2.33
C VAL A 467 15.91 -30.10 3.58
N PRO A 468 16.56 -31.11 4.20
CA PRO A 468 16.07 -31.69 5.47
C PRO A 468 16.45 -30.77 6.63
N ILE A 469 15.50 -30.50 7.52
CA ILE A 469 15.66 -29.73 8.75
C ILE A 469 14.91 -30.48 9.86
N GLU A 470 15.63 -30.89 10.91
CA GLU A 470 15.05 -31.61 12.06
C GLU A 470 14.13 -32.78 11.67
N GLY A 471 14.51 -33.51 10.62
CA GLY A 471 13.75 -34.66 10.11
C GLY A 471 12.62 -34.31 9.14
N GLU A 472 12.30 -33.04 8.92
CA GLU A 472 11.27 -32.58 7.99
C GLU A 472 11.86 -31.95 6.72
N TRP A 473 11.08 -31.94 5.63
CA TRP A 473 11.50 -31.38 4.34
C TRP A 473 11.03 -29.94 4.15
N PHE A 474 11.99 -29.02 3.95
CA PHE A 474 11.77 -27.60 3.71
C PHE A 474 12.12 -27.26 2.26
N GLY A 475 11.14 -26.94 1.41
CA GLY A 475 11.34 -26.89 -0.04
C GLY A 475 10.88 -25.61 -0.72
N ILE A 476 11.30 -25.49 -2.00
CA ILE A 476 10.93 -24.38 -2.88
C ILE A 476 9.50 -24.62 -3.39
N THR A 477 8.63 -23.60 -3.28
CA THR A 477 7.26 -23.64 -3.83
C THR A 477 7.27 -23.42 -5.34
N MET A 478 6.16 -23.78 -6.02
CA MET A 478 5.98 -23.51 -7.44
C MET A 478 4.90 -22.43 -7.67
N ALA A 479 5.08 -21.65 -8.74
CA ALA A 479 4.18 -20.56 -9.10
C ALA A 479 2.85 -21.09 -9.68
N PHE A 480 2.86 -22.19 -10.46
CA PHE A 480 1.69 -22.75 -11.16
C PHE A 480 0.53 -23.12 -10.23
N ILE A 481 0.79 -23.36 -8.94
CA ILE A 481 -0.25 -23.57 -7.91
C ILE A 481 -1.22 -22.38 -7.83
N THR A 482 -0.76 -21.20 -8.25
CA THR A 482 -1.62 -20.01 -8.32
C THR A 482 -2.37 -20.01 -9.63
N HIS A 483 -3.70 -19.96 -9.57
CA HIS A 483 -4.54 -19.92 -10.77
C HIS A 483 -5.01 -18.50 -11.08
N SER A 484 -5.28 -18.24 -12.36
CA SER A 484 -5.93 -16.99 -12.79
C SER A 484 -7.24 -16.79 -12.04
N LYS A 485 -7.46 -15.57 -11.54
CA LYS A 485 -8.69 -15.22 -10.81
C LYS A 485 -9.28 -13.97 -11.42
N TYR A 486 -10.31 -14.18 -12.24
CA TYR A 486 -11.07 -13.10 -12.84
C TYR A 486 -12.14 -12.60 -11.90
N GLU A 487 -12.23 -11.30 -11.78
CA GLU A 487 -13.37 -10.62 -11.18
C GLU A 487 -14.21 -10.00 -12.32
N SER A 488 -15.40 -10.53 -12.59
CA SER A 488 -16.27 -10.09 -13.70
C SER A 488 -16.93 -8.73 -13.47
N LYS A 489 -17.04 -8.28 -12.19
CA LYS A 489 -17.68 -7.01 -11.85
C LYS A 489 -16.67 -5.86 -11.84
N PRO A 490 -17.04 -4.66 -12.31
CA PRO A 490 -16.18 -3.48 -12.21
C PRO A 490 -15.88 -3.14 -10.73
N PHE A 491 -14.85 -2.31 -10.53
CA PHE A 491 -14.50 -1.86 -9.18
C PHE A 491 -15.66 -1.10 -8.54
N ASP A 492 -16.03 -1.50 -7.33
CA ASP A 492 -17.08 -0.81 -6.59
C ASP A 492 -16.54 0.53 -6.05
N GLN A 493 -16.99 1.62 -6.65
CA GLN A 493 -16.53 2.98 -6.32
C GLN A 493 -16.92 3.43 -4.90
N ARG A 494 -17.83 2.69 -4.21
CA ARG A 494 -18.19 2.93 -2.82
C ARG A 494 -17.13 2.40 -1.84
N MET A 495 -16.22 1.55 -2.32
CA MET A 495 -15.17 0.94 -1.50
C MET A 495 -14.12 2.00 -1.11
N THR A 496 -14.27 2.56 0.09
CA THR A 496 -13.40 3.59 0.68
C THR A 496 -13.25 3.34 2.19
N PRO A 497 -12.11 3.70 2.82
CA PRO A 497 -11.96 3.60 4.26
C PRO A 497 -12.79 4.64 5.04
N TYR A 498 -13.37 5.62 4.36
CA TYR A 498 -14.03 6.79 4.95
C TYR A 498 -15.56 6.67 5.00
N THR A 499 -16.11 5.48 4.83
CA THR A 499 -17.52 5.17 5.09
C THR A 499 -17.65 3.77 5.67
N GLU A 500 -18.67 3.55 6.49
CA GLU A 500 -18.93 2.22 7.04
C GLU A 500 -19.25 1.21 5.93
N GLU A 501 -20.08 1.60 4.96
CA GLU A 501 -20.38 0.78 3.79
C GLU A 501 -19.12 0.39 3.01
N GLY A 502 -18.21 1.34 2.75
CA GLY A 502 -16.98 1.11 2.02
C GLY A 502 -16.06 0.13 2.74
N ARG A 503 -15.93 0.24 4.06
CA ARG A 503 -15.18 -0.71 4.89
C ARG A 503 -15.80 -2.09 4.89
N ARG A 504 -17.14 -2.20 4.93
CA ARG A 504 -17.87 -3.47 4.85
C ARG A 504 -17.63 -4.15 3.49
N ILE A 505 -17.73 -3.41 2.39
CA ILE A 505 -17.45 -3.92 1.05
C ILE A 505 -16.01 -4.43 0.97
N TYR A 506 -15.03 -3.66 1.44
CA TYR A 506 -13.63 -4.05 1.45
C TYR A 506 -13.38 -5.32 2.28
N SER A 507 -13.96 -5.42 3.46
CA SER A 507 -13.86 -6.60 4.32
C SER A 507 -14.47 -7.84 3.67
N TYR A 508 -15.60 -7.71 2.96
CA TYR A 508 -16.23 -8.79 2.21
C TYR A 508 -15.33 -9.32 1.09
N TYR A 509 -14.69 -8.43 0.32
CA TYR A 509 -13.74 -8.85 -0.71
C TYR A 509 -12.46 -9.48 -0.12
N ARG A 510 -12.07 -9.07 1.07
CA ARG A 510 -10.89 -9.55 1.78
C ARG A 510 -11.14 -10.82 2.58
N SER A 511 -12.32 -11.05 3.12
CA SER A 511 -12.67 -12.25 3.91
C SER A 511 -12.73 -13.53 3.10
N ARG A 512 -12.79 -13.43 1.78
CA ARG A 512 -12.50 -14.55 0.86
C ARG A 512 -11.01 -14.95 0.83
N SER A 513 -10.13 -14.11 1.34
CA SER A 513 -8.75 -14.41 1.74
C SER A 513 -8.70 -14.24 3.24
N LYS A 514 -8.15 -15.21 3.99
CA LYS A 514 -8.05 -15.22 5.47
C LYS A 514 -8.01 -13.82 6.08
N PRO A 515 -8.80 -13.53 7.13
CA PRO A 515 -8.80 -12.22 7.75
C PRO A 515 -7.38 -11.88 8.21
N LEU A 516 -6.91 -10.69 7.87
CA LEU A 516 -5.68 -10.18 8.46
C LEU A 516 -5.90 -10.06 9.97
N PRO A 517 -4.86 -10.31 10.79
CA PRO A 517 -4.90 -9.97 12.21
C PRO A 517 -5.31 -8.50 12.35
N CYS A 518 -5.96 -8.18 13.47
CA CYS A 518 -6.42 -6.83 13.81
C CYS A 518 -5.42 -5.78 13.36
N ASP A 519 -5.87 -4.85 12.51
CA ASP A 519 -4.97 -4.02 11.73
C ASP A 519 -4.14 -3.09 12.64
N ARG A 520 -4.68 -2.65 13.73
CA ARG A 520 -4.02 -1.73 14.63
C ARG A 520 -4.66 -1.76 16.02
N PRO A 521 -3.87 -1.76 17.10
CA PRO A 521 -4.41 -1.59 18.44
C PRO A 521 -5.06 -0.21 18.55
N SER A 522 -6.18 -0.16 19.29
CA SER A 522 -6.82 1.12 19.62
C SER A 522 -5.87 1.97 20.45
N VAL A 523 -5.91 3.27 20.21
CA VAL A 523 -5.21 4.24 21.06
C VAL A 523 -5.94 4.34 22.39
N ASN A 524 -5.20 4.24 23.51
CA ASN A 524 -5.79 4.39 24.83
C ASN A 524 -6.34 5.78 25.06
N THR A 525 -7.35 5.85 25.93
CA THR A 525 -7.88 7.13 26.41
C THR A 525 -6.84 7.89 27.25
N ALA A 526 -7.00 9.22 27.37
CA ALA A 526 -6.13 10.05 28.20
C ALA A 526 -6.00 9.53 29.65
N ARG A 527 -7.06 8.90 30.19
CA ARG A 527 -7.07 8.30 31.52
C ARG A 527 -6.16 7.08 31.63
N ASP A 528 -6.11 6.22 30.59
CA ASP A 528 -5.20 5.08 30.57
C ASP A 528 -3.75 5.51 30.48
N ILE A 529 -3.52 6.68 29.88
CA ILE A 529 -2.22 7.30 29.71
C ILE A 529 -1.72 7.89 31.03
N GLN A 530 -2.55 8.61 31.78
CA GLN A 530 -2.19 9.16 33.11
C GLN A 530 -1.72 8.08 34.08
N LEU A 531 -2.29 6.89 34.02
CA LEU A 531 -1.87 5.76 34.85
C LEU A 531 -0.51 5.15 34.45
N SER A 532 0.02 5.47 33.28
CA SER A 532 1.28 4.96 32.75
C SER A 532 2.46 5.94 32.87
N VAL A 533 2.21 7.19 33.20
CA VAL A 533 3.18 8.30 33.21
C VAL A 533 3.84 8.46 34.58
N TYR A 534 4.34 7.40 35.17
CA TYR A 534 5.35 7.62 36.18
C TYR A 534 6.72 7.58 35.52
N ALA A 535 7.28 8.74 35.41
CA ALA A 535 8.51 9.17 34.77
C ALA A 535 9.77 8.34 35.10
N LYS A 536 9.77 7.07 34.69
CA LYS A 536 11.02 6.33 34.50
C LYS A 536 11.25 6.17 33.00
N THR A 537 12.48 6.36 32.57
CA THR A 537 12.92 6.26 31.18
C THR A 537 12.46 5.02 30.42
N VAL A 538 12.09 3.95 31.14
CA VAL A 538 11.53 2.69 30.60
C VAL A 538 10.10 2.87 30.09
N TYR A 539 9.27 3.73 30.67
CA TYR A 539 7.89 3.99 30.27
C TYR A 539 7.81 5.17 29.28
N ASN A 540 8.59 5.08 28.22
CA ASN A 540 8.69 6.05 27.15
C ASN A 540 7.56 5.86 26.11
N PHE A 541 7.58 6.66 25.04
CA PHE A 541 6.57 6.58 23.98
C PHE A 541 6.54 5.22 23.29
N GLU A 542 7.67 4.52 23.12
CA GLU A 542 7.72 3.16 22.57
C GLU A 542 6.96 2.15 23.43
N TYR A 543 7.08 2.23 24.77
CA TYR A 543 6.29 1.40 25.69
C TYR A 543 4.79 1.64 25.48
N PHE A 544 4.39 2.91 25.47
CA PHE A 544 3.00 3.31 25.26
C PHE A 544 2.42 2.70 23.98
N MET A 545 3.16 2.82 22.88
CA MET A 545 2.73 2.29 21.58
C MET A 545 2.68 0.77 21.55
N ASN A 546 3.67 0.09 22.12
CA ASN A 546 3.84 -1.34 21.97
C ASN A 546 3.01 -2.16 22.96
N ARG A 547 2.58 -1.61 24.08
CA ARG A 547 1.73 -2.30 25.06
C ARG A 547 0.39 -2.71 24.44
N GLU A 548 -0.17 -1.88 23.56
CA GLU A 548 -1.44 -2.17 22.86
C GLU A 548 -1.28 -3.33 21.88
N TYR A 549 -0.17 -3.37 21.15
CA TYR A 549 0.15 -4.52 20.29
C TYR A 549 0.29 -5.80 21.09
N ALA A 550 0.89 -5.75 22.28
CA ALA A 550 0.99 -6.89 23.18
C ALA A 550 -0.41 -7.34 23.65
N TYR A 551 -1.32 -6.40 23.98
CA TYR A 551 -2.70 -6.67 24.34
C TYR A 551 -3.45 -7.40 23.23
N ASN A 552 -3.39 -6.88 22.02
CA ASN A 552 -4.07 -7.45 20.86
C ASN A 552 -3.47 -8.79 20.42
N ARG A 553 -2.14 -8.95 20.51
CA ARG A 553 -1.47 -10.25 20.27
C ARG A 553 -2.05 -11.34 21.16
N ASP A 554 -2.33 -11.01 22.42
CA ASP A 554 -2.84 -11.96 23.42
C ASP A 554 -4.38 -11.98 23.46
N LYS A 555 -5.06 -11.31 22.49
CA LYS A 555 -6.53 -11.25 22.34
C LYS A 555 -7.25 -10.73 23.58
N GLY A 556 -6.66 -9.74 24.27
CA GLY A 556 -7.21 -9.14 25.47
C GLY A 556 -7.28 -10.10 26.69
N LYS A 557 -6.48 -11.16 26.70
CA LYS A 557 -6.44 -12.17 27.78
C LYS A 557 -5.13 -12.09 28.55
N CYS A 558 -5.20 -12.40 29.86
CA CYS A 558 -4.01 -12.57 30.70
C CYS A 558 -3.06 -13.62 30.09
N LYS A 559 -1.78 -13.28 29.99
CA LYS A 559 -0.78 -14.19 29.39
C LYS A 559 -0.59 -15.48 30.18
N CYS A 560 -0.73 -15.44 31.51
CA CYS A 560 -0.60 -16.60 32.39
C CYS A 560 -1.90 -17.43 32.42
N CYS A 561 -2.96 -16.91 33.04
CA CYS A 561 -4.19 -17.67 33.33
C CYS A 561 -5.26 -17.63 32.24
N LYS A 562 -5.06 -16.85 31.18
CA LYS A 562 -6.01 -16.68 30.06
C LYS A 562 -7.34 -16.02 30.41
N LYS A 563 -7.53 -15.55 31.63
CA LYS A 563 -8.71 -14.75 32.01
C LYS A 563 -8.85 -13.52 31.12
N PRO A 564 -10.07 -13.16 30.64
CA PRO A 564 -10.30 -11.94 29.88
C PRO A 564 -9.99 -10.69 30.71
N LEU A 565 -9.12 -9.81 30.22
CA LEU A 565 -8.64 -8.64 30.95
C LEU A 565 -9.64 -7.46 30.95
N PHE A 566 -10.66 -7.48 30.10
CA PHE A 566 -11.71 -6.46 30.13
C PHE A 566 -12.62 -6.57 31.35
N LEU A 567 -12.67 -7.76 31.97
CA LEU A 567 -13.40 -8.00 33.22
C LEU A 567 -12.63 -7.54 34.46
N ASP A 568 -11.34 -7.26 34.34
CA ASP A 568 -10.49 -6.83 35.46
C ASP A 568 -10.35 -5.31 35.49
N ASN A 569 -10.74 -4.67 36.59
CA ASN A 569 -10.52 -3.25 36.84
C ASN A 569 -9.04 -2.88 36.98
N LYS A 570 -8.16 -3.84 37.34
CA LYS A 570 -6.71 -3.67 37.46
C LYS A 570 -6.00 -4.70 36.58
N LYS A 571 -5.33 -4.23 35.56
CA LYS A 571 -4.53 -5.01 34.60
C LYS A 571 -3.20 -4.30 34.34
N TYR A 572 -2.14 -5.07 34.15
CA TYR A 572 -0.77 -4.56 34.07
C TYR A 572 -0.07 -5.06 32.82
N CYS A 573 0.59 -4.14 32.12
CA CYS A 573 1.54 -4.49 31.07
C CYS A 573 2.92 -4.64 31.70
N TYR A 574 3.48 -5.83 31.63
CA TYR A 574 4.69 -6.25 32.34
C TYR A 574 5.83 -6.52 31.37
N HIS A 575 7.06 -6.10 31.72
CA HIS A 575 8.27 -6.41 30.98
C HIS A 575 8.81 -7.78 31.39
N VAL A 576 8.89 -8.70 30.44
CA VAL A 576 9.41 -10.08 30.69
C VAL A 576 10.88 -10.06 31.10
N LYS A 577 11.67 -9.16 30.50
CA LYS A 577 13.06 -8.89 30.82
C LYS A 577 13.22 -7.38 31.04
N GLY A 578 13.29 -6.97 32.31
CA GLY A 578 13.36 -5.55 32.70
C GLY A 578 14.74 -4.89 32.44
N GLU A 579 15.81 -5.69 32.45
CA GLU A 579 17.20 -5.24 32.35
C GLU A 579 17.69 -4.95 30.90
N LEU A 580 16.81 -5.15 29.91
CA LEU A 580 17.20 -4.91 28.53
C LEU A 580 17.43 -3.41 28.25
N PRO A 581 18.38 -3.04 27.36
CA PRO A 581 18.58 -1.66 26.95
C PRO A 581 17.28 -1.02 26.40
N LEU A 582 17.12 0.30 26.56
CA LEU A 582 15.92 1.05 26.15
C LEU A 582 15.42 0.72 24.74
N GLY A 583 16.31 0.54 23.77
CA GLY A 583 15.93 0.16 22.39
C GLY A 583 15.41 -1.27 22.24
N LYS A 584 15.44 -2.11 23.28
CA LYS A 584 14.98 -3.51 23.26
C LYS A 584 13.91 -3.81 24.30
N VAL A 585 13.91 -3.11 25.46
CA VAL A 585 13.03 -3.42 26.60
C VAL A 585 11.55 -3.27 26.24
N ASN A 586 11.20 -2.26 25.46
CA ASN A 586 9.81 -1.95 25.07
C ASN A 586 9.34 -2.62 23.78
N LYS A 587 10.07 -3.59 23.23
CA LYS A 587 9.58 -4.35 22.06
C LYS A 587 8.39 -5.23 22.43
N VAL A 588 7.42 -5.35 21.54
CA VAL A 588 6.16 -6.10 21.75
C VAL A 588 6.41 -7.51 22.28
N GLN A 589 7.50 -8.16 21.86
CA GLN A 589 7.88 -9.52 22.31
C GLN A 589 8.22 -9.58 23.79
N ASN A 590 8.70 -8.48 24.37
CA ASN A 590 9.09 -8.36 25.76
C ASN A 590 7.96 -7.82 26.66
N LEU A 591 6.80 -7.49 26.12
CA LEU A 591 5.64 -6.96 26.84
C LEU A 591 4.56 -8.03 26.93
N VAL A 592 4.02 -8.25 28.14
CA VAL A 592 2.89 -9.15 28.39
C VAL A 592 1.86 -8.49 29.29
N TRP A 593 0.58 -8.75 29.03
CA TRP A 593 -0.49 -8.27 29.89
C TRP A 593 -0.91 -9.33 30.88
N LEU A 594 -1.00 -8.92 32.15
CA LEU A 594 -1.35 -9.77 33.27
C LEU A 594 -2.59 -9.20 33.99
N CYS A 595 -3.45 -10.10 34.49
CA CYS A 595 -4.47 -9.72 35.45
C CYS A 595 -3.82 -9.43 36.82
N ASN A 596 -4.56 -8.81 37.71
CA ASN A 596 -4.05 -8.38 39.02
C ASN A 596 -3.40 -9.55 39.80
N ASP A 597 -4.07 -10.71 39.84
CA ASP A 597 -3.59 -11.88 40.59
C ASP A 597 -2.27 -12.43 40.03
N CYS A 598 -2.21 -12.63 38.70
CA CYS A 598 -1.00 -13.09 38.05
C CYS A 598 0.14 -12.07 38.16
N TYR A 599 -0.16 -10.78 38.11
CA TYR A 599 0.83 -9.71 38.29
C TYR A 599 1.44 -9.75 39.71
N ARG A 600 0.60 -9.93 40.75
CA ARG A 600 1.10 -10.08 42.10
C ARG A 600 1.99 -11.32 42.26
N MET A 601 1.57 -12.48 41.76
CA MET A 601 2.35 -13.71 41.81
C MET A 601 3.70 -13.62 41.08
N VAL A 602 3.75 -12.91 39.93
CA VAL A 602 5.00 -12.67 39.20
C VAL A 602 5.94 -11.74 39.98
N ASN A 603 5.41 -10.78 40.74
CA ASN A 603 6.17 -9.89 41.62
C ASN A 603 6.31 -10.42 43.05
N ASN A 604 6.54 -11.71 43.19
CA ASN A 604 6.80 -12.41 44.48
C ASN A 604 5.63 -12.41 45.48
N GLY A 605 4.41 -12.20 45.05
CA GLY A 605 3.22 -12.40 45.86
C GLY A 605 2.93 -13.90 46.13
N PRO A 606 2.04 -14.20 47.10
CA PRO A 606 1.71 -15.57 47.48
C PRO A 606 1.07 -16.33 46.30
N ILE A 607 1.46 -17.59 46.13
CA ILE A 607 0.94 -18.50 45.13
C ILE A 607 -0.10 -19.40 45.81
N PRO A 608 -1.36 -19.44 45.33
CA PRO A 608 -2.38 -20.33 45.87
C PRO A 608 -1.96 -21.81 45.74
N PRO A 609 -2.25 -22.67 46.74
CA PRO A 609 -1.85 -24.07 46.72
C PRO A 609 -2.48 -24.88 45.56
N ASN A 610 -3.65 -24.48 45.10
CA ASN A 610 -4.41 -25.17 44.03
C ASN A 610 -4.27 -24.49 42.66
N ILE A 611 -3.13 -23.85 42.36
CA ILE A 611 -2.92 -23.22 41.06
C ILE A 611 -2.68 -24.27 39.97
N ASP A 612 -3.28 -24.05 38.79
CA ASP A 612 -3.03 -24.85 37.58
C ASP A 612 -1.53 -24.89 37.25
N GLU A 613 -0.98 -26.08 37.03
CA GLU A 613 0.44 -26.29 36.78
C GLU A 613 0.95 -25.50 35.53
N LYS A 614 0.11 -25.37 34.49
CA LYS A 614 0.44 -24.59 33.28
C LYS A 614 0.51 -23.10 33.58
N VAL A 615 -0.30 -22.62 34.51
CA VAL A 615 -0.27 -21.22 34.97
C VAL A 615 0.97 -21.01 35.85
N LEU A 616 1.28 -21.93 36.75
CA LEU A 616 2.46 -21.87 37.60
C LEU A 616 3.76 -21.81 36.78
N LYS A 617 3.91 -22.69 35.77
CA LYS A 617 5.08 -22.69 34.89
C LYS A 617 5.25 -21.33 34.17
N LYS A 618 4.14 -20.66 33.78
CA LYS A 618 4.21 -19.33 33.15
C LYS A 618 4.57 -18.23 34.14
N ILE A 619 4.05 -18.29 35.38
CA ILE A 619 4.40 -17.35 36.45
C ILE A 619 5.90 -17.46 36.75
N GLN A 620 6.40 -18.68 36.93
CA GLN A 620 7.83 -18.94 37.16
C GLN A 620 8.70 -18.40 36.00
N LYS A 621 8.26 -18.58 34.74
CA LYS A 621 8.94 -18.05 33.55
C LYS A 621 9.04 -16.53 33.55
N TYR A 622 8.06 -15.83 34.13
CA TYR A 622 8.00 -14.36 34.14
C TYR A 622 8.50 -13.74 35.44
N LYS A 623 8.71 -14.52 36.49
CA LYS A 623 9.43 -14.03 37.65
C LYS A 623 10.83 -13.59 37.21
N GLN A 624 11.15 -12.34 37.47
CA GLN A 624 12.51 -11.85 37.27
C GLN A 624 13.39 -12.53 38.34
N LYS A 625 14.51 -13.08 37.88
CA LYS A 625 15.57 -13.55 38.75
C LYS A 625 16.25 -12.37 39.41
#